data_b481094aa38c39e1d4c96b80ca472014
#
_entry.id   b481094aa38c39e1d4c96b80ca472014
#
_cell.length_a   1.000
_cell.length_b   1.000
_cell.length_c   1.000
_cell.angle_alpha   90.00
_cell.angle_beta   90.00
_cell.angle_gamma   90.00
#
_symmetry.space_group_name_H-M   'P 1'
#
loop_
_entity.id
_entity.type
_entity.pdbx_description
1 polymer ?
#
loop_
_entity_poly.entity_id
_entity_poly.type
_entity_poly.pdbx_seq_one_letter_code
_entity_poly.pdbx_strand_id
1 'polypeptide(L)'
;YHRVNVYREFCDLLNVNISNVKKVTDIPFLPIQFFKSHQILTKKSTHKAIFTSSGTTGNMTSKHYVSDLDIYYKSFTKAFELFFGTPKNINILALLPNYLERKGSSLIYMVDTLIQQSENSNSGFYLNDISSLIEKLEYLEKTKQKTILLGVSYALLDLIETKQFELKNTIIMETGGMKGRRKEMVKEELQESLKKGFGVASIYSEYGMTELLSQAYSKGNGIFYCPPWMKIFT
;
A
#
# COMPACT_ATOMS: atom_id res chain seq x y z
N TYR A 1 -2.64 25.63 -6.75
CA TYR A 1 -2.87 26.50 -7.92
C TYR A 1 -1.59 27.26 -8.32
N HIS A 2 -1.02 28.12 -7.48
CA HIS A 2 0.08 29.02 -7.87
C HIS A 2 1.43 28.33 -8.15
N ARG A 3 1.66 27.17 -7.59
CA ARG A 3 2.96 26.50 -7.62
C ARG A 3 3.06 25.31 -8.57
N VAL A 4 1.94 24.78 -9.06
CA VAL A 4 1.90 23.62 -9.98
C VAL A 4 1.23 24.06 -11.28
N ASN A 5 1.98 24.20 -12.37
CA ASN A 5 1.47 24.70 -13.64
C ASN A 5 0.32 23.85 -14.18
N VAL A 6 0.51 22.53 -14.26
CA VAL A 6 -0.49 21.60 -14.77
C VAL A 6 -1.82 21.74 -14.01
N TYR A 7 -1.76 21.87 -12.68
CA TYR A 7 -2.96 22.06 -11.87
C TYR A 7 -3.64 23.42 -12.11
N ARG A 8 -2.82 24.47 -12.30
CA ARG A 8 -3.35 25.80 -12.63
C ARG A 8 -4.09 25.77 -13.97
N GLU A 9 -3.45 25.26 -15.03
CA GLU A 9 -4.06 25.15 -16.35
C GLU A 9 -5.36 24.33 -16.31
N PHE A 10 -5.37 23.24 -15.56
CA PHE A 10 -6.58 22.44 -15.33
C PHE A 10 -7.70 23.27 -14.68
N CYS A 11 -7.41 24.04 -13.63
CA CYS A 11 -8.40 24.91 -12.98
C CYS A 11 -8.88 26.04 -13.89
N ASP A 12 -7.96 26.64 -14.66
CA ASP A 12 -8.28 27.74 -15.59
C ASP A 12 -9.22 27.24 -16.71
N LEU A 13 -8.97 26.03 -17.25
CA LEU A 13 -9.85 25.40 -18.24
C LEU A 13 -11.25 25.06 -17.70
N LEU A 14 -11.34 24.78 -16.41
CA LEU A 14 -12.63 24.58 -15.71
C LEU A 14 -13.30 25.91 -15.31
N ASN A 15 -12.71 27.05 -15.64
CA ASN A 15 -13.17 28.39 -15.22
C ASN A 15 -13.34 28.53 -13.69
N VAL A 16 -12.46 27.91 -12.91
CA VAL A 16 -12.49 27.97 -11.45
C VAL A 16 -12.07 29.33 -10.96
N ASN A 17 -12.99 30.06 -10.33
CA ASN A 17 -12.63 31.27 -9.59
C ASN A 17 -12.06 30.91 -8.22
N ILE A 18 -10.75 31.07 -8.04
CA ILE A 18 -10.03 30.72 -6.80
C ILE A 18 -10.60 31.45 -5.58
N SER A 19 -11.12 32.68 -5.77
CA SER A 19 -11.73 33.46 -4.70
C SER A 19 -12.96 32.79 -4.10
N ASN A 20 -13.60 31.89 -4.83
CA ASN A 20 -14.78 31.14 -4.41
C ASN A 20 -14.44 29.85 -3.68
N VAL A 21 -13.17 29.39 -3.70
CA VAL A 21 -12.73 28.17 -2.99
C VAL A 21 -12.61 28.49 -1.50
N LYS A 22 -13.59 28.08 -0.70
CA LYS A 22 -13.68 28.34 0.75
C LYS A 22 -13.51 27.08 1.60
N LYS A 23 -13.79 25.91 1.06
CA LYS A 23 -13.71 24.60 1.74
C LYS A 23 -13.09 23.56 0.82
N VAL A 24 -12.68 22.44 1.41
CA VAL A 24 -11.98 21.35 0.69
C VAL A 24 -12.83 20.80 -0.46
N THR A 25 -14.15 20.76 -0.29
CA THR A 25 -15.09 20.29 -1.34
C THR A 25 -15.17 21.23 -2.57
N ASP A 26 -14.69 22.46 -2.45
CA ASP A 26 -14.67 23.43 -3.56
C ASP A 26 -13.38 23.29 -4.41
N ILE A 27 -12.42 22.46 -3.96
CA ILE A 27 -11.16 22.25 -4.66
C ILE A 27 -11.39 21.24 -5.80
N PRO A 28 -11.12 21.60 -7.06
CA PRO A 28 -11.17 20.65 -8.18
C PRO A 28 -10.10 19.59 -8.01
N PHE A 29 -10.49 18.32 -8.02
CA PHE A 29 -9.54 17.21 -7.97
C PHE A 29 -8.93 16.95 -9.34
N LEU A 30 -7.60 16.95 -9.40
CA LEU A 30 -6.88 16.65 -10.63
C LEU A 30 -7.12 15.17 -11.01
N PRO A 31 -7.61 14.87 -12.23
CA PRO A 31 -7.77 13.49 -12.67
C PRO A 31 -6.45 12.71 -12.59
N ILE A 32 -6.51 11.48 -12.07
CA ILE A 32 -5.34 10.65 -11.82
C ILE A 32 -4.51 10.37 -13.09
N GLN A 33 -5.14 10.39 -14.27
CA GLN A 33 -4.49 10.21 -15.57
C GLN A 33 -3.39 11.25 -15.83
N PHE A 34 -3.45 12.41 -15.19
CA PHE A 34 -2.41 13.44 -15.32
C PHE A 34 -1.05 12.96 -14.82
N PHE A 35 -1.00 12.05 -13.85
CA PHE A 35 0.23 11.42 -13.39
C PHE A 35 0.89 10.50 -14.44
N LYS A 36 0.14 10.09 -15.48
CA LYS A 36 0.70 9.34 -16.61
C LYS A 36 1.33 10.25 -17.65
N SER A 37 0.71 11.40 -17.90
CA SER A 37 1.05 12.28 -19.03
C SER A 37 1.83 13.53 -18.64
N HIS A 38 1.82 13.93 -17.38
CA HIS A 38 2.40 15.18 -16.92
C HIS A 38 3.31 14.98 -15.69
N GLN A 39 4.28 15.86 -15.54
CA GLN A 39 5.08 15.97 -14.33
C GLN A 39 4.36 16.87 -13.32
N ILE A 40 3.75 16.25 -12.31
CA ILE A 40 3.06 16.98 -11.24
C ILE A 40 4.07 17.31 -10.15
N LEU A 41 4.64 18.51 -10.23
CA LEU A 41 5.65 18.99 -9.31
C LEU A 41 5.54 20.52 -9.17
N THR A 42 5.87 21.04 -7.98
CA THR A 42 5.91 22.49 -7.76
C THR A 42 7.04 23.15 -8.56
N LYS A 43 6.79 24.36 -9.05
CA LYS A 43 7.82 25.15 -9.77
C LYS A 43 9.10 25.23 -8.95
N LYS A 44 10.23 25.09 -9.62
CA LYS A 44 11.59 25.20 -9.03
C LYS A 44 11.93 24.11 -7.99
N SER A 45 11.08 23.12 -7.78
CA SER A 45 11.42 21.98 -6.92
C SER A 45 12.10 20.87 -7.72
N THR A 46 13.08 20.25 -7.10
CA THR A 46 13.63 18.97 -7.55
C THR A 46 12.92 17.83 -6.83
N HIS A 47 12.83 16.68 -7.47
CA HIS A 47 12.29 15.48 -6.81
C HIS A 47 13.42 14.68 -6.16
N LYS A 48 13.13 14.13 -4.98
CA LYS A 48 14.03 13.19 -4.28
C LYS A 48 13.73 11.74 -4.67
N ALA A 49 12.51 11.47 -5.09
CA ALA A 49 12.09 10.15 -5.58
C ALA A 49 11.03 10.26 -6.67
N ILE A 50 10.93 9.21 -7.48
CA ILE A 50 9.84 9.02 -8.43
C ILE A 50 9.20 7.67 -8.11
N PHE A 51 7.94 7.68 -7.69
CA PHE A 51 7.16 6.46 -7.58
C PHE A 51 6.45 6.17 -8.91
N THR A 52 6.42 4.89 -9.28
CA THR A 52 5.81 4.43 -10.54
C THR A 52 4.78 3.35 -10.28
N SER A 53 3.64 3.44 -10.97
CA SER A 53 2.61 2.42 -10.86
C SER A 53 3.04 1.10 -11.54
N SER A 54 2.42 -0.01 -11.11
CA SER A 54 2.55 -1.28 -11.83
C SER A 54 1.76 -1.20 -13.14
N GLY A 55 2.40 -0.83 -14.23
CA GLY A 55 1.79 -0.93 -15.55
C GLY A 55 1.60 -2.40 -15.95
N THR A 56 0.45 -2.73 -16.53
CA THR A 56 0.33 -3.90 -17.39
C THR A 56 1.13 -3.62 -18.67
N THR A 57 1.78 -4.63 -19.21
CA THR A 57 2.67 -4.55 -20.39
C THR A 57 2.02 -3.72 -21.53
N GLY A 58 2.66 -2.63 -21.92
CA GLY A 58 2.20 -1.75 -23.01
C GLY A 58 1.46 -0.46 -22.60
N ASN A 59 1.09 -0.26 -21.35
CA ASN A 59 0.43 0.97 -20.88
C ASN A 59 1.40 1.94 -20.22
N MET A 60 1.21 3.24 -20.46
CA MET A 60 1.96 4.28 -19.73
C MET A 60 1.70 4.18 -18.21
N THR A 61 2.78 4.08 -17.44
CA THR A 61 2.73 4.05 -15.99
C THR A 61 2.58 5.47 -15.42
N SER A 62 1.86 5.60 -14.32
CA SER A 62 1.85 6.85 -13.57
C SER A 62 3.22 7.10 -12.94
N LYS A 63 3.61 8.36 -12.88
CA LYS A 63 4.85 8.83 -12.25
C LYS A 63 4.53 9.90 -11.21
N HIS A 64 4.75 9.59 -9.95
CA HIS A 64 4.61 10.55 -8.87
C HIS A 64 5.99 11.08 -8.48
N TYR A 65 6.24 12.33 -8.81
CA TYR A 65 7.48 13.04 -8.48
C TYR A 65 7.38 13.59 -7.06
N VAL A 66 8.12 13.02 -6.13
CA VAL A 66 8.07 13.38 -4.70
C VAL A 66 9.26 14.25 -4.36
N SER A 67 9.01 15.51 -4.01
CA SER A 67 10.05 16.48 -3.63
C SER A 67 10.54 16.30 -2.20
N ASP A 68 9.68 15.79 -1.32
CA ASP A 68 9.98 15.55 0.09
C ASP A 68 9.47 14.17 0.54
N LEU A 69 10.40 13.22 0.65
CA LEU A 69 10.10 11.84 1.10
C LEU A 69 9.69 11.77 2.57
N ASP A 70 10.08 12.74 3.39
CA ASP A 70 9.75 12.74 4.82
C ASP A 70 8.24 12.86 5.06
N ILE A 71 7.52 13.51 4.14
CA ILE A 71 6.06 13.57 4.18
C ILE A 71 5.47 12.17 4.07
N TYR A 72 5.92 11.38 3.11
CA TYR A 72 5.44 10.02 2.93
C TYR A 72 5.89 9.10 4.07
N TYR A 73 7.17 9.19 4.45
CA TYR A 73 7.73 8.46 5.60
C TYR A 73 6.90 8.67 6.87
N LYS A 74 6.65 9.94 7.24
CA LYS A 74 5.85 10.28 8.42
C LYS A 74 4.39 9.82 8.29
N SER A 75 3.83 9.94 7.09
CA SER A 75 2.44 9.54 6.83
C SER A 75 2.24 8.04 7.07
N PHE A 76 3.00 7.17 6.39
CA PHE A 76 2.79 5.74 6.53
C PHE A 76 3.24 5.19 7.91
N THR A 77 4.33 5.71 8.49
CA THR A 77 4.79 5.27 9.82
C THR A 77 3.73 5.58 10.88
N LYS A 78 3.23 6.81 10.90
CA LYS A 78 2.18 7.21 11.85
C LYS A 78 0.85 6.49 11.60
N ALA A 79 0.49 6.25 10.33
CA ALA A 79 -0.69 5.46 10.01
C ALA A 79 -0.53 4.02 10.51
N PHE A 80 0.61 3.38 10.26
CA PHE A 80 0.88 2.03 10.78
C PHE A 80 0.80 1.98 12.31
N GLU A 81 1.43 2.93 13.00
CA GLU A 81 1.39 3.03 14.47
C GLU A 81 -0.04 3.20 15.00
N LEU A 82 -0.85 4.01 14.34
CA LEU A 82 -2.25 4.25 14.72
C LEU A 82 -3.10 2.97 14.64
N PHE A 83 -2.88 2.14 13.61
CA PHE A 83 -3.71 0.97 13.36
C PHE A 83 -3.17 -0.32 14.01
N PHE A 84 -1.86 -0.47 14.16
CA PHE A 84 -1.21 -1.73 14.55
C PHE A 84 -0.28 -1.60 15.77
N GLY A 85 0.13 -0.38 16.11
CA GLY A 85 1.15 -0.09 17.14
C GLY A 85 2.54 0.04 16.53
N THR A 86 3.56 0.18 17.40
CA THR A 86 4.94 0.37 16.94
C THR A 86 5.47 -0.85 16.17
N PRO A 87 6.16 -0.64 15.02
CA PRO A 87 6.77 -1.73 14.25
C PRO A 87 7.71 -2.63 15.06
N LYS A 88 8.46 -2.08 16.03
CA LYS A 88 9.43 -2.83 16.87
C LYS A 88 8.85 -4.05 17.59
N ASN A 89 7.54 -4.06 17.84
CA ASN A 89 6.87 -5.15 18.55
C ASN A 89 6.18 -6.14 17.59
N ILE A 90 6.46 -6.05 16.30
CA ILE A 90 5.73 -6.80 15.26
C ILE A 90 6.73 -7.44 14.28
N ASN A 91 6.60 -8.73 14.02
CA ASN A 91 7.28 -9.36 12.90
C ASN A 91 6.52 -9.00 11.61
N ILE A 92 7.22 -8.46 10.62
CA ILE A 92 6.64 -8.06 9.33
C ILE A 92 7.18 -8.97 8.24
N LEU A 93 6.34 -9.88 7.78
CA LEU A 93 6.64 -10.80 6.70
C LEU A 93 5.97 -10.31 5.43
N ALA A 94 6.76 -10.01 4.41
CA ALA A 94 6.26 -9.43 3.16
C ALA A 94 6.29 -10.46 2.02
N LEU A 95 5.12 -10.88 1.58
CA LEU A 95 4.94 -11.70 0.38
C LEU A 95 4.79 -10.78 -0.84
N LEU A 96 5.83 -9.99 -1.07
CA LEU A 96 5.98 -8.94 -2.08
C LEU A 96 7.35 -9.05 -2.73
N PRO A 97 7.54 -8.55 -3.98
CA PRO A 97 8.87 -8.36 -4.55
C PRO A 97 9.73 -7.48 -3.63
N ASN A 98 11.03 -7.77 -3.52
CA ASN A 98 11.91 -6.92 -2.72
C ASN A 98 12.23 -5.59 -3.43
N TYR A 99 12.89 -4.66 -2.70
CA TYR A 99 13.20 -3.32 -3.20
C TYR A 99 14.09 -3.34 -4.46
N LEU A 100 15.03 -4.27 -4.55
CA LEU A 100 15.94 -4.39 -5.71
C LEU A 100 15.22 -4.83 -6.98
N GLU A 101 14.21 -5.69 -6.83
CA GLU A 101 13.40 -6.19 -7.96
C GLU A 101 12.41 -5.14 -8.48
N ARG A 102 11.97 -4.23 -7.62
CA ARG A 102 10.96 -3.24 -7.99
C ARG A 102 11.26 -1.84 -7.45
N LYS A 103 12.31 -1.23 -7.99
CA LYS A 103 12.63 0.17 -7.73
C LYS A 103 11.45 1.09 -8.14
N GLY A 104 11.19 2.11 -7.33
CA GLY A 104 10.14 3.09 -7.61
C GLY A 104 8.72 2.69 -7.19
N SER A 105 8.53 1.58 -6.47
CA SER A 105 7.24 1.26 -5.84
C SER A 105 7.10 1.94 -4.48
N SER A 106 6.07 2.78 -4.31
CA SER A 106 5.77 3.40 -3.00
C SER A 106 5.42 2.36 -1.94
N LEU A 107 4.67 1.31 -2.30
CA LEU A 107 4.35 0.20 -1.40
C LEU A 107 5.61 -0.51 -0.90
N ILE A 108 6.53 -0.84 -1.80
CA ILE A 108 7.78 -1.51 -1.42
C ILE A 108 8.65 -0.61 -0.55
N TYR A 109 8.74 0.69 -0.86
CA TYR A 109 9.43 1.66 -0.02
C TYR A 109 8.86 1.70 1.40
N MET A 110 7.54 1.73 1.54
CA MET A 110 6.86 1.69 2.84
C MET A 110 7.18 0.40 3.59
N VAL A 111 7.00 -0.75 2.95
CA VAL A 111 7.17 -2.07 3.60
C VAL A 111 8.62 -2.30 3.99
N ASP A 112 9.58 -1.97 3.13
CA ASP A 112 11.01 -2.06 3.44
C ASP A 112 11.37 -1.20 4.67
N THR A 113 10.86 0.03 4.73
CA THR A 113 11.06 0.91 5.88
C THR A 113 10.46 0.33 7.17
N LEU A 114 9.25 -0.24 7.11
CA LEU A 114 8.61 -0.85 8.27
C LEU A 114 9.35 -2.11 8.75
N ILE A 115 9.88 -2.92 7.82
CA ILE A 115 10.74 -4.06 8.13
C ILE A 115 12.01 -3.60 8.87
N GLN A 116 12.68 -2.55 8.38
CA GLN A 116 13.85 -1.98 9.04
C GLN A 116 13.51 -1.45 10.45
N GLN A 117 12.39 -0.73 10.58
CA GLN A 117 11.92 -0.21 11.87
C GLN A 117 11.50 -1.30 12.85
N SER A 118 11.12 -2.49 12.39
CA SER A 118 10.79 -3.60 13.27
C SER A 118 11.98 -4.09 14.07
N GLU A 119 13.20 -3.88 13.55
CA GLU A 119 14.46 -4.33 14.15
C GLU A 119 14.44 -5.86 14.47
N ASN A 120 13.58 -6.61 13.77
CA ASN A 120 13.35 -8.02 14.02
C ASN A 120 13.95 -8.87 12.89
N SER A 121 14.84 -9.80 13.23
CA SER A 121 15.51 -10.67 12.26
C SER A 121 14.59 -11.61 11.48
N ASN A 122 13.35 -11.81 11.95
CA ASN A 122 12.35 -12.57 11.22
C ASN A 122 11.61 -11.73 10.16
N SER A 123 11.64 -10.39 10.27
CA SER A 123 11.02 -9.50 9.29
C SER A 123 11.79 -9.52 7.98
N GLY A 124 11.09 -9.52 6.85
CA GLY A 124 11.74 -9.55 5.53
C GLY A 124 10.77 -9.79 4.37
N PHE A 125 11.35 -9.90 3.17
CA PHE A 125 10.65 -10.22 1.93
C PHE A 125 10.83 -11.69 1.59
N TYR A 126 9.72 -12.38 1.28
CA TYR A 126 9.67 -13.84 1.14
C TYR A 126 9.03 -14.33 -0.17
N LEU A 127 8.73 -13.46 -1.13
CA LEU A 127 8.05 -13.87 -2.36
C LEU A 127 8.78 -14.97 -3.12
N ASN A 128 10.11 -14.96 -3.07
CA ASN A 128 10.97 -15.93 -3.76
C ASN A 128 11.47 -17.06 -2.84
N ASP A 129 11.00 -17.11 -1.58
CA ASP A 129 11.40 -18.12 -0.60
C ASP A 129 10.20 -18.52 0.28
N ILE A 130 9.27 -19.22 -0.35
CA ILE A 130 8.02 -19.67 0.28
C ILE A 130 8.31 -20.69 1.39
N SER A 131 9.30 -21.54 1.22
CA SER A 131 9.67 -22.55 2.24
C SER A 131 10.10 -21.88 3.54
N SER A 132 10.99 -20.90 3.47
CA SER A 132 11.42 -20.12 4.63
C SER A 132 10.28 -19.31 5.26
N LEU A 133 9.36 -18.79 4.44
CA LEU A 133 8.17 -18.12 4.95
C LEU A 133 7.28 -19.04 5.77
N ILE A 134 7.04 -20.26 5.28
CA ILE A 134 6.22 -21.28 5.97
C ILE A 134 6.85 -21.62 7.33
N GLU A 135 8.16 -21.93 7.35
CA GLU A 135 8.89 -22.25 8.59
C GLU A 135 8.82 -21.10 9.61
N LYS A 136 8.96 -19.85 9.14
CA LYS A 136 8.87 -18.67 10.01
C LYS A 136 7.46 -18.44 10.54
N LEU A 137 6.43 -18.59 9.73
CA LEU A 137 5.05 -18.47 10.19
C LEU A 137 4.74 -19.49 11.28
N GLU A 138 5.16 -20.75 11.11
CA GLU A 138 4.97 -21.80 12.11
C GLU A 138 5.74 -21.52 13.40
N TYR A 139 6.99 -21.09 13.29
CA TYR A 139 7.81 -20.72 14.44
C TYR A 139 7.19 -19.57 15.22
N LEU A 140 6.79 -18.48 14.52
CA LEU A 140 6.21 -17.29 15.15
C LEU A 140 4.86 -17.59 15.77
N GLU A 141 4.03 -18.42 15.13
CA GLU A 141 2.76 -18.87 15.70
C GLU A 141 2.97 -19.72 16.96
N LYS A 142 3.89 -20.71 16.91
CA LYS A 142 4.25 -21.55 18.06
C LYS A 142 4.79 -20.74 19.24
N THR A 143 5.56 -19.68 18.95
CA THR A 143 6.13 -18.80 19.98
C THR A 143 5.20 -17.63 20.35
N LYS A 144 3.99 -17.59 19.79
CA LYS A 144 2.94 -16.59 20.05
C LYS A 144 3.41 -15.15 19.80
N GLN A 145 4.27 -14.95 18.80
CA GLN A 145 4.77 -13.63 18.46
C GLN A 145 3.80 -12.90 17.53
N LYS A 146 3.53 -11.64 17.85
CA LYS A 146 2.69 -10.78 17.01
C LYS A 146 3.32 -10.61 15.63
N THR A 147 2.60 -10.99 14.61
CA THR A 147 3.08 -11.02 13.23
C THR A 147 2.08 -10.38 12.28
N ILE A 148 2.57 -9.70 11.26
CA ILE A 148 1.78 -9.27 10.10
C ILE A 148 2.38 -9.94 8.87
N LEU A 149 1.59 -10.73 8.17
CA LEU A 149 1.88 -11.22 6.82
C LEU A 149 1.18 -10.30 5.82
N LEU A 150 1.96 -9.44 5.16
CA LEU A 150 1.46 -8.56 4.10
C LEU A 150 1.79 -9.17 2.73
N GLY A 151 0.79 -9.39 1.90
CA GLY A 151 0.99 -9.96 0.58
C GLY A 151 0.07 -9.43 -0.51
N VAL A 152 0.52 -9.54 -1.77
CA VAL A 152 -0.38 -9.36 -2.91
C VAL A 152 -1.36 -10.52 -2.98
N SER A 153 -2.61 -10.24 -3.39
CA SER A 153 -3.71 -11.21 -3.32
C SER A 153 -3.37 -12.55 -3.98
N TYR A 154 -2.77 -12.54 -5.18
CA TYR A 154 -2.40 -13.79 -5.86
C TYR A 154 -1.38 -14.62 -5.08
N ALA A 155 -0.38 -13.97 -4.47
CA ALA A 155 0.70 -14.68 -3.76
C ALA A 155 0.20 -15.26 -2.42
N LEU A 156 -0.75 -14.59 -1.76
CA LEU A 156 -1.41 -15.15 -0.58
C LEU A 156 -2.24 -16.38 -0.95
N LEU A 157 -2.92 -16.38 -2.11
CA LEU A 157 -3.63 -17.56 -2.61
C LEU A 157 -2.67 -18.71 -2.96
N ASP A 158 -1.54 -18.42 -3.63
CA ASP A 158 -0.51 -19.41 -3.92
C ASP A 158 0.04 -20.06 -2.64
N LEU A 159 0.23 -19.26 -1.58
CA LEU A 159 0.71 -19.75 -0.29
C LEU A 159 -0.29 -20.72 0.37
N ILE A 160 -1.58 -20.39 0.40
CA ILE A 160 -2.59 -21.29 1.01
C ILE A 160 -2.88 -22.54 0.18
N GLU A 161 -2.62 -22.53 -1.12
CA GLU A 161 -2.65 -23.72 -1.96
C GLU A 161 -1.48 -24.65 -1.68
N THR A 162 -0.31 -24.08 -1.33
CA THR A 162 0.87 -24.84 -0.94
C THR A 162 0.71 -25.45 0.45
N LYS A 163 0.13 -24.71 1.40
CA LYS A 163 -0.06 -25.12 2.79
C LYS A 163 -1.24 -24.42 3.43
N GLN A 164 -2.03 -25.18 4.17
CA GLN A 164 -3.09 -24.67 5.06
C GLN A 164 -2.51 -24.36 6.44
N PHE A 165 -3.03 -23.31 7.09
CA PHE A 165 -2.56 -22.82 8.38
C PHE A 165 -3.70 -22.71 9.41
N GLU A 166 -3.32 -22.57 10.69
CA GLU A 166 -4.20 -22.24 11.83
C GLU A 166 -3.51 -21.11 12.62
N LEU A 167 -3.62 -19.88 12.11
CA LEU A 167 -2.90 -18.74 12.66
C LEU A 167 -3.78 -17.94 13.64
N LYS A 168 -3.29 -17.72 14.86
CA LYS A 168 -3.97 -16.96 15.93
C LYS A 168 -3.26 -15.66 16.31
N ASN A 169 -1.94 -15.60 16.06
CA ASN A 169 -1.08 -14.47 16.42
C ASN A 169 -0.62 -13.66 15.20
N THR A 170 -1.10 -14.04 14.00
CA THR A 170 -0.73 -13.42 12.73
C THR A 170 -1.91 -12.69 12.11
N ILE A 171 -1.73 -11.42 11.81
CA ILE A 171 -2.64 -10.63 10.96
C ILE A 171 -2.27 -10.92 9.51
N ILE A 172 -3.24 -11.41 8.74
CA ILE A 172 -3.10 -11.53 7.29
C ILE A 172 -3.62 -10.25 6.64
N MET A 173 -2.76 -9.57 5.89
CA MET A 173 -3.07 -8.31 5.22
C MET A 173 -2.85 -8.44 3.72
N GLU A 174 -3.92 -8.34 2.95
CA GLU A 174 -3.83 -8.32 1.50
C GLU A 174 -3.69 -6.89 0.97
N THR A 175 -2.99 -6.74 -0.14
CA THR A 175 -2.87 -5.48 -0.88
C THR A 175 -2.82 -5.74 -2.38
N GLY A 176 -3.26 -4.78 -3.18
CA GLY A 176 -3.31 -4.90 -4.64
C GLY A 176 -4.34 -5.92 -5.11
N GLY A 177 -4.19 -6.44 -6.32
CA GLY A 177 -5.10 -7.37 -6.94
C GLY A 177 -4.37 -8.58 -7.56
N MET A 178 -5.04 -9.29 -8.46
CA MET A 178 -4.48 -10.49 -9.12
C MET A 178 -3.36 -10.15 -10.12
N LYS A 179 -3.23 -8.89 -10.53
CA LYS A 179 -2.16 -8.36 -11.43
C LYS A 179 -1.99 -9.19 -12.72
N GLY A 180 -3.08 -9.74 -13.23
CA GLY A 180 -3.09 -10.60 -14.41
C GLY A 180 -2.46 -11.99 -14.23
N ARG A 181 -2.06 -12.36 -13.01
CA ARG A 181 -1.49 -13.69 -12.71
C ARG A 181 -2.54 -14.75 -12.42
N ARG A 182 -3.72 -14.33 -11.96
CA ARG A 182 -4.90 -15.17 -11.72
C ARG A 182 -6.14 -14.48 -12.27
N LYS A 183 -7.22 -15.24 -12.44
CA LYS A 183 -8.54 -14.68 -12.75
C LYS A 183 -8.96 -13.76 -11.61
N GLU A 184 -9.51 -12.59 -11.96
CA GLU A 184 -10.07 -11.67 -10.97
C GLU A 184 -11.18 -12.34 -10.18
N MET A 185 -11.16 -12.14 -8.88
CA MET A 185 -12.16 -12.64 -7.93
C MET A 185 -12.86 -11.44 -7.28
N VAL A 186 -14.11 -11.61 -6.92
CA VAL A 186 -14.79 -10.62 -6.07
C VAL A 186 -14.17 -10.63 -4.66
N LYS A 187 -14.22 -9.50 -3.99
CA LYS A 187 -13.52 -9.29 -2.72
C LYS A 187 -13.93 -10.29 -1.65
N GLU A 188 -15.21 -10.59 -1.59
CA GLU A 188 -15.79 -11.52 -0.62
C GLU A 188 -15.27 -12.96 -0.82
N GLU A 189 -15.21 -13.42 -2.07
CA GLU A 189 -14.70 -14.76 -2.41
C GLU A 189 -13.21 -14.89 -2.06
N LEU A 190 -12.43 -13.85 -2.37
CA LEU A 190 -11.01 -13.79 -2.00
C LEU A 190 -10.83 -13.87 -0.48
N GLN A 191 -11.58 -13.07 0.27
CA GLN A 191 -11.46 -13.03 1.72
C GLN A 191 -11.88 -14.37 2.36
N GLU A 192 -12.94 -15.01 1.91
CA GLU A 192 -13.35 -16.31 2.41
C GLU A 192 -12.31 -17.40 2.14
N SER A 193 -11.73 -17.42 0.93
CA SER A 193 -10.66 -18.35 0.59
C SER A 193 -9.43 -18.15 1.50
N LEU A 194 -9.02 -16.90 1.70
CA LEU A 194 -7.87 -16.57 2.56
C LEU A 194 -8.15 -16.88 4.04
N LYS A 195 -9.35 -16.56 4.56
CA LYS A 195 -9.75 -16.92 5.94
C LYS A 195 -9.63 -18.42 6.17
N LYS A 196 -10.19 -19.21 5.26
CA LYS A 196 -10.15 -20.67 5.35
C LYS A 196 -8.71 -21.18 5.28
N GLY A 197 -7.92 -20.66 4.34
CA GLY A 197 -6.54 -21.13 4.10
C GLY A 197 -5.57 -20.79 5.23
N PHE A 198 -5.73 -19.62 5.85
CA PHE A 198 -4.89 -19.21 6.97
C PHE A 198 -5.46 -19.56 8.36
N GLY A 199 -6.69 -20.05 8.44
CA GLY A 199 -7.34 -20.36 9.71
C GLY A 199 -7.58 -19.11 10.58
N VAL A 200 -7.88 -17.94 9.95
CA VAL A 200 -8.05 -16.66 10.65
C VAL A 200 -9.51 -16.17 10.57
N ALA A 201 -9.92 -15.40 11.57
CA ALA A 201 -11.30 -14.87 11.61
C ALA A 201 -11.53 -13.72 10.60
N SER A 202 -10.49 -12.98 10.24
CA SER A 202 -10.60 -11.82 9.32
C SER A 202 -9.35 -11.63 8.49
N ILE A 203 -9.53 -11.08 7.29
CA ILE A 203 -8.45 -10.65 6.40
C ILE A 203 -8.43 -9.13 6.42
N TYR A 204 -7.28 -8.56 6.77
CA TYR A 204 -7.05 -7.14 6.71
C TYR A 204 -6.70 -6.72 5.28
N SER A 205 -6.90 -5.46 4.96
CA SER A 205 -6.54 -4.92 3.65
C SER A 205 -5.78 -3.61 3.82
N GLU A 206 -4.76 -3.41 3.01
CA GLU A 206 -4.09 -2.13 2.83
C GLU A 206 -4.58 -1.50 1.53
N TYR A 207 -4.92 -0.22 1.59
CA TYR A 207 -5.22 0.62 0.43
C TYR A 207 -4.16 1.69 0.30
N GLY A 208 -3.50 1.69 -0.82
CA GLY A 208 -2.56 2.72 -1.25
C GLY A 208 -2.51 2.79 -2.77
N MET A 209 -1.92 3.85 -3.27
CA MET A 209 -1.68 4.05 -4.70
C MET A 209 -0.42 4.88 -4.91
N THR A 210 0.19 4.74 -6.07
CA THR A 210 1.44 5.45 -6.43
C THR A 210 1.30 6.96 -6.29
N GLU A 211 0.14 7.49 -6.61
CA GLU A 211 -0.18 8.92 -6.64
C GLU A 211 -0.56 9.48 -5.27
N LEU A 212 -0.71 8.61 -4.26
CA LEU A 212 -1.12 8.96 -2.91
C LEU A 212 0.03 8.77 -1.92
N LEU A 213 0.32 9.79 -1.11
CA LEU A 213 1.33 9.70 -0.03
C LEU A 213 0.66 9.38 1.32
N SER A 214 -0.25 8.45 1.32
CA SER A 214 -0.94 7.95 2.52
C SER A 214 -1.55 6.58 2.27
N GLN A 215 -1.95 5.88 3.34
CA GLN A 215 -2.61 4.59 3.30
C GLN A 215 -3.91 4.62 4.12
N ALA A 216 -4.86 3.77 3.72
CA ALA A 216 -5.99 3.41 4.56
C ALA A 216 -5.98 1.90 4.83
N TYR A 217 -6.54 1.49 5.95
CA TYR A 217 -6.54 0.09 6.36
C TYR A 217 -7.95 -0.40 6.67
N SER A 218 -8.25 -1.63 6.23
CA SER A 218 -9.43 -2.38 6.66
C SER A 218 -9.02 -3.49 7.62
N LYS A 219 -9.78 -3.65 8.70
CA LYS A 219 -9.58 -4.76 9.68
C LYS A 219 -10.47 -5.96 9.39
N GLY A 220 -11.01 -6.05 8.21
CA GLY A 220 -12.01 -7.00 7.74
C GLY A 220 -13.27 -6.28 7.27
N ASN A 221 -14.30 -7.01 6.84
CA ASN A 221 -15.61 -6.50 6.42
C ASN A 221 -15.62 -5.46 5.27
N GLY A 222 -14.50 -5.23 4.57
CA GLY A 222 -14.41 -4.32 3.42
C GLY A 222 -14.46 -2.83 3.74
N ILE A 223 -14.55 -2.43 5.02
CA ILE A 223 -14.57 -1.03 5.42
C ILE A 223 -13.16 -0.54 5.68
N PHE A 224 -12.75 0.52 4.96
CA PHE A 224 -11.44 1.15 5.13
C PHE A 224 -11.53 2.37 6.04
N TYR A 225 -10.55 2.49 6.91
CA TYR A 225 -10.37 3.62 7.80
C TYR A 225 -9.15 4.44 7.38
N CYS A 226 -9.37 5.74 7.18
CA CYS A 226 -8.32 6.69 6.83
C CYS A 226 -7.67 7.26 8.09
N PRO A 227 -6.36 7.55 8.07
CA PRO A 227 -5.74 8.36 9.12
C PRO A 227 -6.27 9.80 9.08
N PRO A 228 -6.12 10.60 10.15
CA PRO A 228 -6.72 11.95 10.25
C PRO A 228 -6.33 12.94 9.13
N TRP A 229 -5.20 12.71 8.46
CA TRP A 229 -4.69 13.55 7.36
C TRP A 229 -5.13 13.09 5.97
N MET A 230 -5.91 12.03 5.86
CA MET A 230 -6.46 11.51 4.60
C MET A 230 -7.99 11.60 4.62
N LYS A 231 -8.58 12.18 3.57
CA LYS A 231 -10.02 12.23 3.38
C LYS A 231 -10.38 11.75 1.98
N ILE A 232 -11.48 11.03 1.89
CA ILE A 232 -12.10 10.60 0.64
C ILE A 232 -13.43 11.36 0.50
N PHE A 233 -13.67 11.87 -0.70
CA PHE A 233 -14.92 12.53 -1.07
C PHE A 233 -15.54 11.73 -2.22
N THR A 234 -16.84 11.51 -2.14
CA THR A 234 -17.67 10.80 -3.13
C THR A 234 -18.73 11.73 -3.69
#